data_ac3cea5aa76365f53b8b624ddcd7067b
#
_entry.id   ac3cea5aa76365f53b8b624ddcd7067b
#
_cell.length_a   1.000
_cell.length_b   1.000
_cell.length_c   1.000
_cell.angle_alpha   90.00
_cell.angle_beta   90.00
_cell.angle_gamma   90.00
#
_symmetry.space_group_name_H-M   'P 1'
#
loop_
_entity.id
_entity.type
_entity.pdbx_description
1 polymer ?
#
loop_
_entity_poly.entity_id
_entity_poly.type
_entity_poly.pdbx_seq_one_letter_code
_entity_poly.pdbx_strand_id
1 'polypeptide(L)'
;MHFTINGQSYDAEPDIRTSVLDLCREHLGLTGSKKGCDHGQCGACTVLINGRRVNSCLTLAVMHQDDEITTIEGLGQPGNLHPLQDAFVRHDGYQCGYCTPGQICSAVGMLDEVKKGWASHASGDLTDPKFDDAEISERMSGNLCRCAAYPNIVDAIREVGDTAPQGRSADEKDAAMEANARGELVA
;
A
#
# COMPACT_ATOMS: atom_id res chain seq x y z
N MET A 1 0.79 -19.15 -17.06
CA MET A 1 0.69 -18.81 -15.62
C MET A 1 -0.56 -17.99 -15.44
N HIS A 2 -1.30 -18.24 -14.38
CA HIS A 2 -2.55 -17.54 -14.09
C HIS A 2 -2.31 -16.50 -13.00
N PHE A 3 -2.84 -15.27 -13.18
CA PHE A 3 -2.67 -14.15 -12.23
C PHE A 3 -4.03 -13.49 -11.98
N THR A 4 -4.29 -13.11 -10.74
CA THR A 4 -5.44 -12.30 -10.38
C THR A 4 -4.98 -10.88 -10.06
N ILE A 5 -5.35 -9.91 -10.90
CA ILE A 5 -4.93 -8.51 -10.75
C ILE A 5 -6.14 -7.61 -10.87
N ASN A 6 -6.37 -6.78 -9.85
CA ASN A 6 -7.53 -5.88 -9.77
C ASN A 6 -8.87 -6.62 -9.91
N GLY A 7 -8.98 -7.81 -9.33
CA GLY A 7 -10.16 -8.67 -9.42
C GLY A 7 -10.40 -9.29 -10.80
N GLN A 8 -9.45 -9.17 -11.72
CA GLN A 8 -9.51 -9.77 -13.06
C GLN A 8 -8.46 -10.86 -13.22
N SER A 9 -8.83 -11.91 -13.93
CA SER A 9 -7.94 -13.02 -14.23
C SER A 9 -7.16 -12.76 -15.53
N TYR A 10 -5.87 -13.02 -15.50
CA TYR A 10 -4.97 -12.89 -16.64
C TYR A 10 -4.16 -14.16 -16.83
N ASP A 11 -4.12 -14.66 -18.07
CA ASP A 11 -3.19 -15.71 -18.46
C ASP A 11 -2.01 -15.07 -19.21
N ALA A 12 -0.81 -15.27 -18.70
CA ALA A 12 0.43 -14.78 -19.29
C ALA A 12 1.56 -15.79 -19.09
N GLU A 13 2.55 -15.76 -19.97
CA GLU A 13 3.74 -16.61 -19.89
C GLU A 13 5.02 -15.77 -19.81
N PRO A 14 5.19 -14.97 -18.74
CA PRO A 14 6.40 -14.18 -18.55
C PRO A 14 7.60 -15.12 -18.26
N ASP A 15 8.82 -14.63 -18.51
CA ASP A 15 10.03 -15.27 -18.02
C ASP A 15 9.97 -15.39 -16.49
N ILE A 16 10.47 -16.47 -15.91
CA ILE A 16 10.43 -16.72 -14.45
C ILE A 16 11.14 -15.64 -13.62
N ARG A 17 11.99 -14.81 -14.26
CA ARG A 17 12.68 -13.67 -13.64
C ARG A 17 11.89 -12.36 -13.73
N THR A 18 10.71 -12.39 -14.38
CA THR A 18 9.87 -11.19 -14.52
C THR A 18 9.37 -10.75 -13.15
N SER A 19 9.59 -9.47 -12.83
CA SER A 19 9.03 -8.85 -11.63
C SER A 19 7.52 -8.65 -11.78
N VAL A 20 6.80 -8.54 -10.65
CA VAL A 20 5.38 -8.14 -10.67
C VAL A 20 5.21 -6.78 -11.35
N LEU A 21 6.16 -5.86 -11.17
CA LEU A 21 6.14 -4.57 -11.85
C LEU A 21 6.17 -4.71 -13.36
N ASP A 22 7.09 -5.52 -13.88
CA ASP A 22 7.22 -5.74 -15.32
C ASP A 22 6.04 -6.53 -15.89
N LEU A 23 5.52 -7.52 -15.15
CA LEU A 23 4.28 -8.21 -15.52
C LEU A 23 3.15 -7.18 -15.72
N CYS A 24 2.89 -6.32 -14.74
CA CYS A 24 1.83 -5.31 -14.84
C CYS A 24 2.05 -4.36 -16.02
N ARG A 25 3.26 -3.80 -16.15
CA ARG A 25 3.53 -2.75 -17.11
C ARG A 25 3.73 -3.22 -18.53
N GLU A 26 4.57 -4.26 -18.72
CA GLU A 26 5.05 -4.66 -20.05
C GLU A 26 4.19 -5.77 -20.66
N HIS A 27 3.59 -6.63 -19.84
CA HIS A 27 2.76 -7.73 -20.34
C HIS A 27 1.26 -7.39 -20.33
N LEU A 28 0.79 -6.65 -19.30
CA LEU A 28 -0.65 -6.40 -19.11
C LEU A 28 -1.07 -4.95 -19.41
N GLY A 29 -0.11 -4.04 -19.67
CA GLY A 29 -0.40 -2.64 -19.98
C GLY A 29 -0.91 -1.82 -18.78
N LEU A 30 -0.82 -2.34 -17.55
CA LEU A 30 -1.17 -1.64 -16.31
C LEU A 30 -0.01 -0.72 -15.91
N THR A 31 0.02 0.49 -16.45
CA THR A 31 1.16 1.41 -16.36
C THR A 31 1.11 2.37 -15.17
N GLY A 32 0.11 2.26 -14.31
CA GLY A 32 -0.06 3.10 -13.13
C GLY A 32 1.11 2.99 -12.16
N SER A 33 1.50 1.79 -11.76
CA SER A 33 2.72 1.57 -10.96
C SER A 33 3.97 1.96 -11.75
N LYS A 34 4.93 2.65 -11.12
CA LYS A 34 6.07 3.27 -11.82
C LYS A 34 7.40 2.60 -11.49
N LYS A 35 8.25 2.45 -12.50
CA LYS A 35 9.64 2.00 -12.35
C LYS A 35 10.55 3.21 -12.11
N GLY A 36 10.79 3.55 -10.81
CA GLY A 36 11.65 4.67 -10.46
C GLY A 36 13.11 4.25 -10.27
N CYS A 37 13.38 3.33 -9.38
CA CYS A 37 14.76 2.90 -9.06
C CYS A 37 15.06 1.44 -9.45
N ASP A 38 14.06 0.59 -9.56
CA ASP A 38 14.17 -0.84 -9.87
C ASP A 38 15.02 -1.67 -8.89
N HIS A 39 15.18 -1.17 -7.66
CA HIS A 39 15.94 -1.84 -6.60
C HIS A 39 15.39 -1.55 -5.18
N GLY A 40 14.08 -1.27 -5.06
CA GLY A 40 13.35 -1.23 -3.80
C GLY A 40 13.52 0.03 -2.95
N GLN A 41 14.16 1.10 -3.45
CA GLN A 41 14.49 2.28 -2.63
C GLN A 41 13.45 3.40 -2.70
N CYS A 42 12.69 3.53 -3.78
CA CYS A 42 11.86 4.72 -4.02
C CYS A 42 10.37 4.53 -3.73
N GLY A 43 9.86 3.30 -3.64
CA GLY A 43 8.46 3.00 -3.40
C GLY A 43 7.48 3.38 -4.53
N ALA A 44 7.94 3.92 -5.67
CA ALA A 44 7.06 4.31 -6.78
C ALA A 44 6.33 3.12 -7.42
N CYS A 45 6.82 1.91 -7.22
CA CYS A 45 6.26 0.66 -7.70
C CYS A 45 5.36 -0.05 -6.68
N THR A 46 5.05 0.56 -5.54
CA THR A 46 4.23 -0.10 -4.49
C THR A 46 2.88 -0.51 -5.05
N VAL A 47 2.54 -1.78 -4.83
CA VAL A 47 1.24 -2.40 -5.08
C VAL A 47 0.76 -3.08 -3.80
N LEU A 48 -0.47 -3.57 -3.78
CA LEU A 48 -0.96 -4.43 -2.69
C LEU A 48 -0.99 -5.87 -3.18
N ILE A 49 -0.41 -6.79 -2.41
CA ILE A 49 -0.52 -8.23 -2.63
C ILE A 49 -1.22 -8.80 -1.39
N ASN A 50 -2.41 -9.36 -1.59
CA ASN A 50 -3.28 -9.80 -0.51
C ASN A 50 -3.50 -8.70 0.56
N GLY A 51 -3.67 -7.45 0.12
CA GLY A 51 -3.84 -6.28 0.98
C GLY A 51 -2.57 -5.73 1.61
N ARG A 52 -1.40 -6.37 1.46
CA ARG A 52 -0.12 -5.91 2.00
C ARG A 52 0.66 -5.10 0.97
N ARG A 53 1.22 -3.98 1.36
CA ARG A 53 2.05 -3.15 0.49
C ARG A 53 3.41 -3.81 0.19
N VAL A 54 3.72 -3.93 -1.09
CA VAL A 54 4.93 -4.61 -1.58
C VAL A 54 5.58 -3.78 -2.69
N ASN A 55 6.91 -3.72 -2.70
CA ASN A 55 7.67 -3.15 -3.81
C ASN A 55 7.69 -4.15 -4.98
N SER A 56 6.81 -3.95 -5.96
CA SER A 56 6.63 -4.88 -7.08
C SER A 56 7.87 -5.06 -7.97
N CYS A 57 8.85 -4.15 -7.92
CA CYS A 57 10.13 -4.32 -8.61
C CYS A 57 11.05 -5.38 -7.98
N LEU A 58 10.83 -5.76 -6.70
CA LEU A 58 11.65 -6.72 -5.98
C LEU A 58 11.00 -8.10 -5.82
N THR A 59 9.79 -8.29 -6.35
CA THR A 59 9.06 -9.53 -6.19
C THR A 59 8.79 -10.19 -7.54
N LEU A 60 9.01 -11.50 -7.64
CA LEU A 60 8.88 -12.22 -8.89
C LEU A 60 7.41 -12.59 -9.15
N ALA A 61 6.94 -12.37 -10.36
CA ALA A 61 5.56 -12.67 -10.74
C ALA A 61 5.21 -14.15 -10.52
N VAL A 62 6.12 -15.06 -10.81
CA VAL A 62 5.92 -16.51 -10.65
C VAL A 62 5.56 -16.93 -9.22
N MET A 63 5.91 -16.12 -8.21
CA MET A 63 5.62 -16.40 -6.80
C MET A 63 4.19 -16.01 -6.39
N HIS A 64 3.45 -15.32 -7.26
CA HIS A 64 2.17 -14.69 -6.93
C HIS A 64 1.02 -15.15 -7.86
N GLN A 65 1.07 -16.39 -8.32
CA GLN A 65 0.03 -16.96 -9.20
C GLN A 65 -1.31 -17.15 -8.46
N ASP A 66 -1.26 -17.44 -7.16
CA ASP A 66 -2.44 -17.68 -6.32
C ASP A 66 -2.83 -16.45 -5.47
N ASP A 67 -2.16 -15.31 -5.69
CA ASP A 67 -2.35 -14.09 -4.91
C ASP A 67 -3.24 -13.07 -5.65
N GLU A 68 -3.98 -12.26 -4.89
CA GLU A 68 -4.67 -11.07 -5.39
C GLU A 68 -3.72 -9.88 -5.39
N ILE A 69 -3.41 -9.37 -6.58
CA ILE A 69 -2.59 -8.16 -6.77
C ILE A 69 -3.50 -6.97 -7.05
N THR A 70 -3.41 -5.92 -6.24
CA THR A 70 -4.13 -4.67 -6.48
C THR A 70 -3.14 -3.56 -6.81
N THR A 71 -3.30 -2.97 -7.98
CA THR A 71 -2.56 -1.79 -8.43
C THR A 71 -3.42 -0.54 -8.25
N ILE A 72 -2.87 0.64 -8.55
CA ILE A 72 -3.62 1.90 -8.47
C ILE A 72 -4.89 1.90 -9.34
N GLU A 73 -4.87 1.18 -10.45
CA GLU A 73 -6.01 1.05 -11.35
C GLU A 73 -7.17 0.25 -10.73
N GLY A 74 -6.88 -0.59 -9.73
CA GLY A 74 -7.89 -1.39 -9.03
C GLY A 74 -8.50 -0.69 -7.81
N LEU A 75 -7.94 0.43 -7.35
CA LEU A 75 -8.44 1.11 -6.13
C LEU A 75 -9.69 1.94 -6.37
N GLY A 76 -9.83 2.56 -7.53
CA GLY A 76 -10.99 3.40 -7.86
C GLY A 76 -11.07 3.68 -9.35
N GLN A 77 -12.22 4.19 -9.79
CA GLN A 77 -12.54 4.47 -11.18
C GLN A 77 -12.95 5.93 -11.35
N PRO A 78 -12.84 6.52 -12.54
CA PRO A 78 -13.39 7.84 -12.82
C PRO A 78 -14.86 7.95 -12.40
N GLY A 79 -15.16 8.92 -11.54
CA GLY A 79 -16.51 9.12 -10.96
C GLY A 79 -16.77 8.32 -9.68
N ASN A 80 -15.88 7.40 -9.29
CA ASN A 80 -15.93 6.66 -8.03
C ASN A 80 -14.50 6.40 -7.52
N LEU A 81 -13.82 7.48 -7.16
CA LEU A 81 -12.45 7.42 -6.66
C LEU A 81 -12.40 6.77 -5.28
N HIS A 82 -11.29 6.09 -4.99
CA HIS A 82 -10.98 5.68 -3.63
C HIS A 82 -10.81 6.93 -2.75
N PRO A 83 -11.22 6.94 -1.46
CA PRO A 83 -11.10 8.11 -0.59
C PRO A 83 -9.71 8.75 -0.57
N LEU A 84 -8.64 7.95 -0.59
CA LEU A 84 -7.26 8.46 -0.69
C LEU A 84 -6.97 9.13 -2.04
N GLN A 85 -7.50 8.61 -3.15
CA GLN A 85 -7.33 9.29 -4.46
C GLN A 85 -7.97 10.66 -4.46
N ASP A 86 -9.18 10.75 -3.91
CA ASP A 86 -9.93 12.00 -3.79
C ASP A 86 -9.24 12.99 -2.82
N ALA A 87 -8.78 12.52 -1.66
CA ALA A 87 -8.03 13.33 -0.71
C ALA A 87 -6.71 13.87 -1.31
N PHE A 88 -5.98 13.04 -2.07
CA PHE A 88 -4.78 13.50 -2.77
C PHE A 88 -5.07 14.64 -3.76
N VAL A 89 -6.22 14.63 -4.42
CA VAL A 89 -6.65 15.72 -5.31
C VAL A 89 -6.98 16.97 -4.50
N ARG A 90 -7.74 16.85 -3.41
CA ARG A 90 -8.16 18.00 -2.57
C ARG A 90 -6.98 18.68 -1.87
N HIS A 91 -5.99 17.93 -1.43
CA HIS A 91 -4.83 18.41 -0.69
C HIS A 91 -3.61 18.73 -1.57
N ASP A 92 -3.73 18.63 -2.91
CA ASP A 92 -2.58 18.74 -3.81
C ASP A 92 -1.42 17.79 -3.40
N GLY A 93 -1.75 16.55 -3.00
CA GLY A 93 -0.80 15.54 -2.53
C GLY A 93 0.19 15.05 -3.62
N TYR A 94 0.32 15.78 -4.71
CA TYR A 94 1.21 15.49 -5.83
C TYR A 94 1.59 16.75 -6.60
N GLN A 95 2.69 16.67 -7.37
CA GLN A 95 3.07 17.68 -8.35
C GLN A 95 3.26 17.00 -9.71
N CYS A 96 4.41 16.35 -9.96
CA CYS A 96 4.62 15.64 -11.24
C CYS A 96 3.76 14.35 -11.38
N GLY A 97 3.20 13.84 -10.31
CA GLY A 97 2.35 12.65 -10.29
C GLY A 97 3.07 11.31 -10.41
N TYR A 98 4.40 11.30 -10.60
CA TYR A 98 5.14 10.06 -10.85
C TYR A 98 5.10 9.09 -9.66
N CYS A 99 5.31 9.56 -8.44
CA CYS A 99 5.26 8.72 -7.23
C CYS A 99 3.83 8.48 -6.72
N THR A 100 2.83 9.21 -7.22
CA THR A 100 1.47 9.23 -6.65
C THR A 100 0.80 7.86 -6.59
N PRO A 101 0.86 6.99 -7.63
CA PRO A 101 0.31 5.65 -7.55
C PRO A 101 0.90 4.82 -6.41
N GLY A 102 2.22 4.84 -6.25
CA GLY A 102 2.91 4.14 -5.17
C GLY A 102 2.60 4.74 -3.79
N GLN A 103 2.48 6.07 -3.68
CA GLN A 103 2.08 6.75 -2.43
C GLN A 103 0.67 6.31 -2.00
N ILE A 104 -0.29 6.31 -2.93
CA ILE A 104 -1.68 5.94 -2.62
C ILE A 104 -1.78 4.45 -2.24
N CYS A 105 -1.19 3.54 -3.02
CA CYS A 105 -1.18 2.10 -2.69
C CYS A 105 -0.51 1.85 -1.32
N SER A 106 0.61 2.53 -1.04
CA SER A 106 1.28 2.43 0.25
C SER A 106 0.42 2.96 1.39
N ALA A 107 -0.28 4.08 1.19
CA ALA A 107 -1.18 4.66 2.18
C ALA A 107 -2.37 3.74 2.49
N VAL A 108 -2.96 3.08 1.48
CA VAL A 108 -4.02 2.07 1.70
C VAL A 108 -3.54 0.96 2.62
N GLY A 109 -2.39 0.34 2.29
CA GLY A 109 -1.84 -0.73 3.12
C GLY A 109 -1.41 -0.25 4.50
N MET A 110 -0.84 0.95 4.61
CA MET A 110 -0.46 1.55 5.88
C MET A 110 -1.66 1.79 6.81
N LEU A 111 -2.77 2.30 6.28
CA LEU A 111 -3.99 2.50 7.07
C LEU A 111 -4.58 1.17 7.58
N ASP A 112 -4.44 0.09 6.82
CA ASP A 112 -4.82 -1.25 7.27
C ASP A 112 -3.88 -1.77 8.39
N GLU A 113 -2.58 -1.51 8.29
CA GLU A 113 -1.61 -1.81 9.36
C GLU A 113 -1.96 -1.07 10.66
N VAL A 114 -2.32 0.23 10.58
CA VAL A 114 -2.77 1.02 11.73
C VAL A 114 -4.04 0.43 12.35
N LYS A 115 -5.03 0.07 11.53
CA LYS A 115 -6.27 -0.58 12.01
C LYS A 115 -5.99 -1.91 12.72
N LYS A 116 -4.98 -2.64 12.29
CA LYS A 116 -4.53 -3.88 12.92
C LYS A 116 -3.72 -3.64 14.20
N GLY A 117 -3.44 -2.39 14.56
CA GLY A 117 -2.65 -2.03 15.74
C GLY A 117 -1.16 -2.39 15.61
N TRP A 118 -0.63 -2.46 14.39
CA TRP A 118 0.80 -2.71 14.19
C TRP A 118 1.61 -1.47 14.54
N ALA A 119 2.57 -1.62 15.41
CA ALA A 119 3.48 -0.54 15.78
C ALA A 119 4.49 -0.22 14.68
N SER A 120 5.01 1.01 14.68
CA SER A 120 6.13 1.46 13.85
C SER A 120 7.32 1.92 14.73
N HIS A 121 8.39 2.39 14.10
CA HIS A 121 9.52 2.99 14.83
C HIS A 121 9.15 4.32 15.52
N ALA A 122 8.10 5.01 15.07
CA ALA A 122 7.60 6.23 15.69
C ALA A 122 6.67 5.98 16.88
N SER A 123 6.16 4.73 17.04
CA SER A 123 5.19 4.40 18.08
C SER A 123 5.81 4.50 19.46
N GLY A 124 5.32 5.45 20.28
CA GLY A 124 5.75 5.60 21.68
C GLY A 124 5.21 4.48 22.58
N ASP A 125 4.05 3.91 22.24
CA ASP A 125 3.47 2.72 22.86
C ASP A 125 3.26 1.66 21.80
N LEU A 126 3.92 0.51 21.93
CA LEU A 126 3.86 -0.59 20.98
C LEU A 126 2.52 -1.37 21.03
N THR A 127 1.77 -1.21 22.13
CA THR A 127 0.48 -1.88 22.34
C THR A 127 -0.71 -1.03 21.89
N ASP A 128 -0.52 0.28 21.81
CA ASP A 128 -1.54 1.24 21.38
C ASP A 128 -0.90 2.37 20.53
N PRO A 129 -0.43 2.06 19.31
CA PRO A 129 0.18 3.06 18.43
C PRO A 129 -0.84 4.14 18.06
N LYS A 130 -0.47 5.41 18.23
CA LYS A 130 -1.31 6.55 17.86
C LYS A 130 -1.23 6.78 16.35
N PHE A 131 -2.33 7.28 15.79
CA PHE A 131 -2.35 7.74 14.40
C PHE A 131 -2.12 9.26 14.38
N ASP A 132 -0.85 9.66 14.24
CA ASP A 132 -0.43 11.05 14.15
C ASP A 132 0.56 11.27 12.99
N ASP A 133 1.00 12.51 12.79
CA ASP A 133 1.89 12.87 11.67
C ASP A 133 3.24 12.14 11.72
N ALA A 134 3.74 11.84 12.91
CA ALA A 134 4.99 11.11 13.09
C ALA A 134 4.82 9.65 12.61
N GLU A 135 3.72 9.01 13.00
CA GLU A 135 3.36 7.66 12.52
C GLU A 135 3.16 7.64 11.00
N ILE A 136 2.39 8.59 10.45
CA ILE A 136 2.18 8.67 9.00
C ILE A 136 3.52 8.84 8.28
N SER A 137 4.34 9.79 8.71
CA SER A 137 5.63 10.10 8.10
C SER A 137 6.58 8.90 8.14
N GLU A 138 6.67 8.21 9.28
CA GLU A 138 7.50 7.01 9.43
C GLU A 138 7.03 5.88 8.51
N ARG A 139 5.74 5.55 8.55
CA ARG A 139 5.18 4.47 7.74
C ARG A 139 5.26 4.73 6.23
N MET A 140 5.29 5.99 5.83
CA MET A 140 5.41 6.42 4.43
C MET A 140 6.85 6.73 4.00
N SER A 141 7.84 6.59 4.89
CA SER A 141 9.25 6.92 4.63
C SER A 141 9.87 6.17 3.45
N GLY A 142 9.37 4.97 3.13
CA GLY A 142 9.79 4.18 1.97
C GLY A 142 9.27 4.68 0.62
N ASN A 143 8.41 5.70 0.58
CA ASN A 143 7.82 6.24 -0.64
C ASN A 143 8.35 7.66 -0.93
N LEU A 144 9.35 7.76 -1.81
CA LEU A 144 10.03 9.02 -2.09
C LEU A 144 9.23 9.91 -3.04
N CYS A 145 9.15 11.21 -2.72
CA CYS A 145 8.62 12.25 -3.58
C CYS A 145 9.68 13.29 -3.90
N ARG A 146 10.21 13.30 -5.13
CA ARG A 146 11.24 14.26 -5.55
C ARG A 146 10.76 15.71 -5.58
N CYS A 147 9.46 15.93 -5.73
CA CYS A 147 8.83 17.24 -5.70
C CYS A 147 8.58 17.77 -4.27
N ALA A 148 8.87 16.98 -3.26
CA ALA A 148 8.71 17.32 -1.85
C ALA A 148 7.25 17.64 -1.42
N ALA A 149 6.25 16.98 -2.02
CA ALA A 149 4.85 17.15 -1.66
C ALA A 149 4.46 16.46 -0.33
N TYR A 150 5.44 16.10 0.51
CA TYR A 150 5.20 15.33 1.74
C TYR A 150 4.19 15.94 2.70
N PRO A 151 4.18 17.26 2.99
CA PRO A 151 3.18 17.82 3.90
C PRO A 151 1.76 17.55 3.40
N ASN A 152 1.49 17.79 2.13
CA ASN A 152 0.19 17.60 1.52
C ASN A 152 -0.21 16.11 1.46
N ILE A 153 0.76 15.22 1.25
CA ILE A 153 0.55 13.76 1.29
C ILE A 153 0.14 13.33 2.70
N VAL A 154 0.81 13.84 3.73
CA VAL A 154 0.49 13.55 5.14
C VAL A 154 -0.91 14.06 5.47
N ASP A 155 -1.26 15.29 5.05
CA ASP A 155 -2.59 15.88 5.27
C ASP A 155 -3.70 15.05 4.60
N ALA A 156 -3.48 14.61 3.35
CA ALA A 156 -4.42 13.75 2.63
C ALA A 156 -4.64 12.40 3.34
N ILE A 157 -3.56 11.78 3.81
CA ILE A 157 -3.63 10.49 4.52
C ILE A 157 -4.31 10.67 5.88
N ARG A 158 -4.00 11.74 6.61
CA ARG A 158 -4.61 12.05 7.92
C ARG A 158 -6.11 12.21 7.79
N GLU A 159 -6.59 13.01 6.82
CA GLU A 159 -8.02 13.18 6.60
C GLU A 159 -8.76 11.86 6.43
N VAL A 160 -8.22 10.95 5.62
CA VAL A 160 -8.85 9.65 5.38
C VAL A 160 -8.74 8.74 6.61
N GLY A 161 -7.59 8.75 7.29
CA GLY A 161 -7.37 7.94 8.47
C GLY A 161 -8.25 8.36 9.65
N ASP A 162 -8.47 9.66 9.86
CA ASP A 162 -9.32 10.19 10.92
C ASP A 162 -10.82 9.88 10.69
N THR A 163 -11.25 9.75 9.44
CA THR A 163 -12.62 9.37 9.08
C THR A 163 -12.87 7.87 9.11
N ALA A 164 -11.82 7.06 9.07
CA ALA A 164 -11.91 5.61 9.19
C ALA A 164 -12.13 5.22 10.68
N PRO A 165 -12.95 4.19 10.99
CA PRO A 165 -13.09 3.72 12.36
C PRO A 165 -11.70 3.31 12.88
N GLN A 166 -11.20 4.07 13.85
CA GLN A 166 -9.90 3.86 14.47
C GLN A 166 -10.02 2.80 15.57
N GLY A 167 -9.18 1.77 15.48
CA GLY A 167 -8.96 0.83 16.57
C GLY A 167 -9.81 -0.44 16.55
N ARG A 168 -9.16 -1.55 16.84
CA ARG A 168 -9.85 -2.76 17.28
C ARG A 168 -10.66 -2.43 18.52
N SER A 169 -11.86 -3.00 18.64
CA SER A 169 -12.58 -3.03 19.92
C SER A 169 -11.69 -3.68 21.00
N ALA A 170 -11.95 -3.39 22.26
CA ALA A 170 -11.22 -4.03 23.37
C ALA A 170 -11.20 -5.57 23.22
N ASP A 171 -12.34 -6.15 22.83
CA ASP A 171 -12.49 -7.60 22.60
C ASP A 171 -11.62 -8.12 21.44
N GLU A 172 -11.43 -7.32 20.38
CA GLU A 172 -10.55 -7.68 19.25
C GLU A 172 -9.06 -7.52 19.59
N LYS A 173 -8.71 -6.56 20.47
CA LYS A 173 -7.35 -6.41 21.01
C LYS A 173 -6.97 -7.60 21.88
N ASP A 174 -7.87 -8.02 22.77
CA ASP A 174 -7.67 -9.16 23.66
C ASP A 174 -7.56 -10.47 22.87
N ALA A 175 -8.41 -10.69 21.87
CA ALA A 175 -8.33 -11.85 20.99
C ALA A 175 -7.02 -11.90 20.18
N ALA A 176 -6.52 -10.76 19.71
CA ALA A 176 -5.24 -10.68 18.99
C ALA A 176 -4.05 -10.93 19.92
N MET A 177 -4.08 -10.43 21.16
CA MET A 177 -3.06 -10.74 22.18
C MET A 177 -3.03 -12.23 22.53
N GLU A 178 -4.18 -12.85 22.67
CA GLU A 178 -4.27 -14.28 22.94
C GLU A 178 -3.81 -15.15 21.76
N ALA A 179 -4.13 -14.77 20.51
CA ALA A 179 -3.64 -15.45 19.32
C ALA A 179 -2.11 -15.34 19.18
N ASN A 180 -1.55 -14.16 19.46
CA ASN A 180 -0.10 -13.95 19.47
C ASN A 180 0.60 -14.75 20.58
N ALA A 181 -0.01 -14.84 21.78
CA ALA A 181 0.51 -15.61 22.90
C ALA A 181 0.48 -17.14 22.61
N ARG A 182 -0.43 -17.60 21.74
CA ARG A 182 -0.50 -19.00 21.28
C ARG A 182 0.42 -19.31 20.10
N GLY A 183 1.16 -18.31 19.58
CA GLY A 183 2.05 -18.48 18.42
C GLY A 183 1.30 -18.68 17.10
N GLU A 184 0.01 -18.41 17.06
CA GLU A 184 -0.78 -18.38 15.84
C GLU A 184 -0.52 -17.04 15.13
N LEU A 185 0.57 -17.02 14.33
CA LEU A 185 0.79 -15.95 13.35
C LEU A 185 -0.37 -15.99 12.35
N VAL A 186 -1.29 -15.04 12.47
CA VAL A 186 -2.26 -14.76 11.41
C VAL A 186 -1.46 -14.18 10.24
N ALA A 187 -1.29 -15.00 9.21
CA ALA A 187 -0.67 -14.61 7.95
C ALA A 187 -1.53 -13.56 7.24
#